data_6641ecd4bfa87719087528f1e8566fdf
#
_entry.id   6641ecd4bfa87719087528f1e8566fdf
#
_cell.length_a   1.000
_cell.length_b   1.000
_cell.length_c   1.000
_cell.angle_alpha   90.00
_cell.angle_beta   90.00
_cell.angle_gamma   90.00
#
_symmetry.space_group_name_H-M   'P 1'
#
loop_
_entity.id
_entity.type
_entity.pdbx_description
1 polymer ?
#
loop_
_entity_poly.entity_id
_entity_poly.type
_entity_poly.pdbx_seq_one_letter_code
_entity_poly.pdbx_strand_id
1 'polypeptide(L)'
;VGVICMKPMTGHFIPNWAKETSEPKVAQLMQELRQFGSENLYQAFLMWVLKNPNVCCAAVGMTTPHEVVENCAAVGKKLTALHYRLLDLYAAAATRDYCRMCETCMPSCPHGVAIADILRFRMYYKNYGHRADAREYYAALPADRNARACSRCGKCEQACPNGLAVVEKLREAHSLLV
;
A
#
# COMPACT_ATOMS: atom_id res chain seq x y z
N VAL A 1 12.52 13.37 20.35
CA VAL A 1 12.61 12.06 19.68
C VAL A 1 12.45 12.29 18.19
N GLY A 2 13.46 11.88 17.37
CA GLY A 2 13.39 11.96 15.92
C GLY A 2 12.68 10.74 15.32
N VAL A 3 11.93 10.94 14.23
CA VAL A 3 11.25 9.88 13.51
C VAL A 3 12.02 9.56 12.22
N ILE A 4 12.36 8.30 12.03
CA ILE A 4 12.88 7.77 10.75
C ILE A 4 11.74 7.09 10.04
N CYS A 5 11.33 7.61 8.88
CA CYS A 5 10.29 7.01 8.06
C CYS A 5 10.90 5.90 7.18
N MET A 6 10.43 4.67 7.35
CA MET A 6 10.84 3.55 6.52
C MET A 6 9.84 3.30 5.40
N LYS A 7 10.33 2.87 4.23
CA LYS A 7 9.53 2.55 3.04
C LYS A 7 8.56 3.67 2.63
N PRO A 8 9.00 4.95 2.58
CA PRO A 8 8.13 6.08 2.28
C PRO A 8 7.52 6.02 0.88
N MET A 9 8.10 5.24 -0.01
CA MET A 9 7.68 5.06 -1.40
C MET A 9 7.28 3.62 -1.65
N THR A 10 6.34 3.06 -1.03
CA THR A 10 5.69 1.74 -1.22
C THR A 10 6.29 0.76 -2.27
N GLY A 11 7.59 0.88 -2.62
CA GLY A 11 8.31 0.03 -3.57
C GLY A 11 7.91 0.25 -5.04
N HIS A 12 8.30 -0.66 -5.91
CA HIS A 12 7.98 -0.66 -7.36
C HIS A 12 6.49 -0.95 -7.65
N PHE A 13 5.63 -0.41 -6.84
CA PHE A 13 4.25 -0.79 -6.67
C PHE A 13 3.35 -0.36 -7.83
N ILE A 14 3.62 0.81 -8.41
CA ILE A 14 2.75 1.42 -9.41
C ILE A 14 2.69 0.62 -10.71
N PRO A 15 3.80 0.14 -11.30
CA PRO A 15 3.75 -0.55 -12.59
C PRO A 15 2.99 -1.88 -12.57
N ASN A 16 3.13 -2.68 -11.52
CA ASN A 16 2.50 -3.99 -11.47
C ASN A 16 1.01 -3.88 -11.15
N TRP A 17 0.67 -3.04 -10.19
CA TRP A 17 -0.69 -2.79 -9.80
C TRP A 17 -1.52 -2.08 -10.89
N ALA A 18 -0.95 -1.10 -11.57
CA ALA A 18 -1.63 -0.36 -12.64
C ALA A 18 -1.90 -1.20 -13.89
N LYS A 19 -1.19 -2.30 -14.07
CA LYS A 19 -1.43 -3.23 -15.19
C LYS A 19 -2.63 -4.15 -14.97
N GLU A 20 -3.04 -4.34 -13.73
CA GLU A 20 -4.05 -5.32 -13.33
C GLU A 20 -5.43 -4.70 -13.02
N THR A 21 -5.56 -3.37 -13.09
CA THR A 21 -6.78 -2.69 -12.69
C THR A 21 -7.39 -1.84 -13.79
N SER A 22 -8.71 -1.92 -13.92
CA SER A 22 -9.53 -1.07 -14.80
C SER A 22 -10.04 0.21 -14.12
N GLU A 23 -9.54 0.54 -12.93
CA GLU A 23 -9.96 1.74 -12.19
C GLU A 23 -9.62 3.02 -12.96
N PRO A 24 -10.62 3.91 -13.22
CA PRO A 24 -10.39 5.13 -14.01
C PRO A 24 -9.31 6.07 -13.44
N LYS A 25 -9.22 6.14 -12.10
CA LYS A 25 -8.20 6.98 -11.43
C LYS A 25 -6.79 6.45 -11.62
N VAL A 26 -6.64 5.13 -11.74
CA VAL A 26 -5.35 4.51 -12.06
C VAL A 26 -4.96 4.82 -13.50
N ALA A 27 -5.89 4.69 -14.43
CA ALA A 27 -5.65 5.05 -15.83
C ALA A 27 -5.22 6.52 -15.95
N GLN A 28 -5.88 7.43 -15.22
CA GLN A 28 -5.51 8.84 -15.15
C GLN A 28 -4.11 9.03 -14.56
N LEU A 29 -3.79 8.38 -13.43
CA LEU A 29 -2.45 8.43 -12.83
C LEU A 29 -1.38 7.95 -13.82
N MET A 30 -1.62 6.85 -14.52
CA MET A 30 -0.68 6.33 -15.51
C MET A 30 -0.49 7.26 -16.70
N GLN A 31 -1.54 7.97 -17.11
CA GLN A 31 -1.44 9.00 -18.15
C GLN A 31 -0.57 10.17 -17.70
N GLU A 32 -0.79 10.68 -16.48
CA GLU A 32 0.00 11.75 -15.88
C GLU A 32 1.48 11.34 -15.75
N LEU A 33 1.75 10.12 -15.30
CA LEU A 33 3.12 9.61 -15.18
C LEU A 33 3.82 9.45 -16.53
N ARG A 34 3.09 9.09 -17.59
CA ARG A 34 3.65 9.06 -18.95
C ARG A 34 3.99 10.46 -19.46
N GLN A 35 3.18 11.47 -19.09
CA GLN A 35 3.36 12.83 -19.53
C GLN A 35 4.48 13.57 -18.77
N PHE A 36 4.57 13.36 -17.46
CA PHE A 36 5.41 14.17 -16.57
C PHE A 36 6.58 13.40 -15.96
N GLY A 37 6.68 12.09 -16.22
CA GLY A 37 7.70 11.21 -15.64
C GLY A 37 7.31 10.63 -14.28
N SER A 38 7.71 9.38 -14.03
CA SER A 38 7.46 8.68 -12.77
C SER A 38 8.29 9.23 -11.62
N GLU A 39 9.46 9.79 -11.90
CA GLU A 39 10.36 10.44 -10.93
C GLU A 39 9.65 11.56 -10.15
N ASN A 40 8.73 12.29 -10.79
CA ASN A 40 7.95 13.32 -10.11
C ASN A 40 7.08 12.77 -8.99
N LEU A 41 6.52 11.58 -9.15
CA LEU A 41 5.74 10.93 -8.10
C LEU A 41 6.64 10.43 -6.96
N TYR A 42 7.77 9.82 -7.27
CA TYR A 42 8.72 9.35 -6.25
C TYR A 42 9.29 10.52 -5.43
N GLN A 43 9.69 11.58 -6.10
CA GLN A 43 10.13 12.81 -5.42
C GLN A 43 8.98 13.44 -4.60
N ALA A 44 7.73 13.41 -5.10
CA ALA A 44 6.58 13.90 -4.36
C ALA A 44 6.36 13.13 -3.05
N PHE A 45 6.49 11.80 -3.03
CA PHE A 45 6.43 11.01 -1.80
C PHE A 45 7.49 11.42 -0.79
N LEU A 46 8.74 11.56 -1.24
CA LEU A 46 9.85 11.94 -0.37
C LEU A 46 9.64 13.35 0.21
N MET A 47 9.32 14.31 -0.65
CA MET A 47 9.06 15.68 -0.23
C MET A 47 7.86 15.77 0.73
N TRP A 48 6.81 14.98 0.49
CA TRP A 48 5.62 14.96 1.35
C TRP A 48 5.96 14.40 2.74
N VAL A 49 6.70 13.33 2.83
CA VAL A 49 7.14 12.74 4.09
C VAL A 49 8.08 13.68 4.83
N LEU A 50 9.08 14.24 4.16
CA LEU A 50 10.08 15.14 4.74
C LEU A 50 9.52 16.55 5.08
N LYS A 51 8.35 16.91 4.56
CA LYS A 51 7.64 18.13 4.97
C LYS A 51 7.16 18.08 6.43
N ASN A 52 6.97 16.88 7.00
CA ASN A 52 6.59 16.74 8.40
C ASN A 52 7.81 17.09 9.29
N PRO A 53 7.71 18.12 10.16
CA PRO A 53 8.84 18.58 10.98
C PRO A 53 9.34 17.54 12.00
N ASN A 54 8.52 16.53 12.31
CA ASN A 54 8.90 15.45 13.21
C ASN A 54 9.68 14.32 12.49
N VAL A 55 9.71 14.31 11.16
CA VAL A 55 10.46 13.33 10.38
C VAL A 55 11.87 13.84 10.10
N CYS A 56 12.86 13.20 10.71
CA CYS A 56 14.26 13.56 10.55
C CYS A 56 14.90 12.92 9.32
N CYS A 57 14.42 11.75 8.91
CA CYS A 57 15.02 10.98 7.83
C CYS A 57 13.98 10.07 7.16
N ALA A 58 14.13 9.88 5.84
CA ALA A 58 13.40 8.91 5.05
C ALA A 58 14.37 7.83 4.55
N ALA A 59 14.21 6.59 5.04
CA ALA A 59 15.01 5.45 4.61
C ALA A 59 14.40 4.85 3.34
N VAL A 60 15.04 5.07 2.21
CA VAL A 60 14.61 4.66 0.87
C VAL A 60 15.50 3.54 0.36
N GLY A 61 14.90 2.46 -0.19
CA GLY A 61 15.64 1.47 -0.96
C GLY A 61 16.06 2.06 -2.31
N MET A 62 17.34 1.93 -2.65
CA MET A 62 17.91 2.34 -3.92
C MET A 62 18.79 1.21 -4.43
N THR A 63 18.55 0.76 -5.65
CA THR A 63 19.23 -0.40 -6.24
C THR A 63 20.15 0.00 -7.41
N THR A 64 19.98 1.22 -7.92
CA THR A 64 20.77 1.75 -9.02
C THR A 64 21.33 3.15 -8.69
N PRO A 65 22.49 3.56 -9.28
CA PRO A 65 23.00 4.91 -9.15
C PRO A 65 22.01 5.99 -9.60
N HIS A 66 21.19 5.69 -10.60
CA HIS A 66 20.15 6.60 -11.08
C HIS A 66 19.12 6.92 -10.00
N GLU A 67 18.61 5.89 -9.30
CA GLU A 67 17.67 6.07 -8.19
C GLU A 67 18.26 6.91 -7.05
N VAL A 68 19.56 6.82 -6.80
CA VAL A 68 20.25 7.68 -5.82
C VAL A 68 20.15 9.14 -6.23
N VAL A 69 20.47 9.44 -7.49
CA VAL A 69 20.44 10.82 -8.02
C VAL A 69 19.01 11.37 -7.98
N GLU A 70 18.02 10.59 -8.44
CA GLU A 70 16.61 11.00 -8.45
C GLU A 70 16.08 11.27 -7.04
N ASN A 71 16.34 10.38 -6.10
CA ASN A 71 15.84 10.50 -4.73
C ASN A 71 16.52 11.66 -3.99
N CYS A 72 17.84 11.83 -4.15
CA CYS A 72 18.56 12.94 -3.57
C CYS A 72 18.14 14.29 -4.16
N ALA A 73 17.70 14.32 -5.41
CA ALA A 73 17.17 15.53 -6.05
C ALA A 73 15.87 16.05 -5.41
N ALA A 74 15.19 15.27 -4.58
CA ALA A 74 14.03 15.73 -3.80
C ALA A 74 14.41 16.64 -2.62
N VAL A 75 15.67 16.54 -2.14
CA VAL A 75 16.12 17.28 -0.95
C VAL A 75 16.12 18.79 -1.21
N GLY A 76 15.53 19.55 -0.31
CA GLY A 76 15.44 21.01 -0.40
C GLY A 76 14.41 21.54 -1.40
N LYS A 77 13.77 20.68 -2.19
CA LYS A 77 12.68 21.08 -3.07
C LYS A 77 11.35 21.24 -2.33
N LYS A 78 10.47 22.06 -2.91
CA LYS A 78 9.10 22.23 -2.41
C LYS A 78 8.12 21.48 -3.31
N LEU A 79 7.06 20.96 -2.69
CA LEU A 79 5.93 20.37 -3.44
C LEU A 79 5.29 21.42 -4.34
N THR A 80 5.12 21.07 -5.61
CA THR A 80 4.39 21.87 -6.61
C THR A 80 2.94 21.39 -6.74
N ALA A 81 2.11 22.12 -7.47
CA ALA A 81 0.73 21.71 -7.79
C ALA A 81 0.71 20.34 -8.50
N LEU A 82 1.67 20.05 -9.39
CA LEU A 82 1.81 18.75 -10.03
C LEU A 82 2.05 17.64 -9.00
N HIS A 83 2.96 17.84 -8.05
CA HIS A 83 3.25 16.86 -7.01
C HIS A 83 2.01 16.55 -6.16
N TYR A 84 1.26 17.56 -5.72
CA TYR A 84 0.02 17.34 -4.98
C TYR A 84 -1.01 16.57 -5.80
N ARG A 85 -1.18 16.91 -7.08
CA ARG A 85 -2.09 16.21 -7.98
C ARG A 85 -1.71 14.73 -8.15
N LEU A 86 -0.43 14.42 -8.33
CA LEU A 86 0.04 13.04 -8.44
C LEU A 86 -0.18 12.26 -7.14
N LEU A 87 0.07 12.88 -5.98
CA LEU A 87 -0.18 12.28 -4.67
C LEU A 87 -1.67 11.99 -4.45
N ASP A 88 -2.56 12.91 -4.83
CA ASP A 88 -4.01 12.75 -4.69
C ASP A 88 -4.53 11.62 -5.60
N LEU A 89 -4.09 11.56 -6.86
CA LEU A 89 -4.42 10.48 -7.77
C LEU A 89 -3.94 9.13 -7.24
N TYR A 90 -2.71 9.08 -6.76
CA TYR A 90 -2.16 7.87 -6.15
C TYR A 90 -2.94 7.45 -4.90
N ALA A 91 -3.22 8.37 -3.99
CA ALA A 91 -3.97 8.09 -2.78
C ALA A 91 -5.37 7.55 -3.09
N ALA A 92 -6.07 8.17 -4.04
CA ALA A 92 -7.39 7.74 -4.48
C ALA A 92 -7.38 6.34 -5.11
N ALA A 93 -6.34 6.04 -5.88
CA ALA A 93 -6.14 4.75 -6.51
C ALA A 93 -5.76 3.66 -5.49
N ALA A 94 -4.81 3.95 -4.59
CA ALA A 94 -4.31 3.01 -3.60
C ALA A 94 -5.31 2.69 -2.48
N THR A 95 -6.17 3.63 -2.11
CA THR A 95 -7.06 3.49 -0.93
C THR A 95 -8.02 2.30 -1.05
N ARG A 96 -8.45 1.96 -2.27
CA ARG A 96 -9.42 0.89 -2.50
C ARG A 96 -8.83 -0.52 -2.50
N ASP A 97 -7.52 -0.65 -2.68
CA ASP A 97 -6.90 -1.98 -2.80
C ASP A 97 -6.06 -2.40 -1.61
N TYR A 98 -5.56 -1.44 -0.82
CA TYR A 98 -4.61 -1.74 0.24
C TYR A 98 -5.13 -1.52 1.65
N CYS A 99 -4.95 -2.55 2.47
CA CYS A 99 -5.04 -2.42 3.91
C CYS A 99 -3.88 -1.57 4.43
N ARG A 100 -4.18 -0.51 5.18
CA ARG A 100 -3.16 0.33 5.84
C ARG A 100 -2.64 -0.25 7.15
N MET A 101 -3.06 -1.46 7.52
CA MET A 101 -2.63 -2.21 8.71
C MET A 101 -2.79 -1.42 10.01
N CYS A 102 -3.80 -0.54 10.07
CA CYS A 102 -4.13 0.24 11.28
C CYS A 102 -4.86 -0.59 12.36
N GLU A 103 -5.27 -1.80 12.02
CA GLU A 103 -5.94 -2.78 12.90
C GLU A 103 -7.27 -2.32 13.53
N THR A 104 -7.78 -1.14 13.18
CA THR A 104 -9.04 -0.58 13.71
C THR A 104 -10.23 -1.53 13.55
N CYS A 105 -10.24 -2.36 12.49
CA CYS A 105 -11.29 -3.35 12.23
C CYS A 105 -11.14 -4.66 13.05
N MET A 106 -9.97 -4.93 13.65
CA MET A 106 -9.70 -6.19 14.34
C MET A 106 -10.66 -6.44 15.52
N PRO A 107 -10.89 -5.46 16.43
CA PRO A 107 -11.82 -5.64 17.55
C PRO A 107 -13.27 -5.87 17.13
N SER A 108 -13.65 -5.48 15.90
CA SER A 108 -15.00 -5.61 15.38
C SER A 108 -15.29 -7.01 14.84
N CYS A 109 -14.27 -7.85 14.67
CA CYS A 109 -14.43 -9.21 14.14
C CYS A 109 -14.89 -10.19 15.23
N PRO A 110 -16.14 -10.74 15.16
CA PRO A 110 -16.64 -11.65 16.18
C PRO A 110 -15.93 -13.01 16.20
N HIS A 111 -15.20 -13.33 15.13
CA HIS A 111 -14.46 -14.60 15.00
C HIS A 111 -12.95 -14.44 15.15
N GLY A 112 -12.45 -13.26 15.50
CA GLY A 112 -11.02 -13.03 15.72
C GLY A 112 -10.13 -13.26 14.48
N VAL A 113 -10.68 -13.14 13.26
CA VAL A 113 -9.92 -13.32 12.03
C VAL A 113 -8.74 -12.36 12.00
N ALA A 114 -7.55 -12.84 11.64
CA ALA A 114 -6.32 -12.05 11.53
C ALA A 114 -6.31 -11.17 10.27
N ILE A 115 -7.30 -10.26 10.19
CA ILE A 115 -7.61 -9.47 8.99
C ILE A 115 -6.37 -8.74 8.46
N ALA A 116 -5.64 -8.02 9.32
CA ALA A 116 -4.49 -7.22 8.91
C ALA A 116 -3.37 -8.11 8.35
N ASP A 117 -3.09 -9.24 8.99
CA ASP A 117 -2.06 -10.17 8.55
C ASP A 117 -2.42 -10.81 7.21
N ILE A 118 -3.65 -11.30 7.06
CA ILE A 118 -4.14 -11.92 5.83
C ILE A 118 -4.04 -10.94 4.65
N LEU A 119 -4.44 -9.68 4.86
CA LEU A 119 -4.36 -8.67 3.81
C LEU A 119 -2.92 -8.24 3.52
N ARG A 120 -2.00 -8.32 4.50
CA ARG A 120 -0.56 -8.17 4.30
C ARG A 120 0.01 -9.29 3.44
N PHE A 121 -0.36 -10.54 3.70
CA PHE A 121 0.10 -11.68 2.90
C PHE A 121 -0.46 -11.62 1.48
N ARG A 122 -1.72 -11.19 1.30
CA ARG A 122 -2.29 -10.89 -0.02
C ARG A 122 -1.43 -9.85 -0.77
N MET A 123 -1.01 -8.80 -0.09
CA MET A 123 -0.13 -7.78 -0.65
C MET A 123 1.23 -8.37 -1.05
N TYR A 124 1.84 -9.20 -0.22
CA TYR A 124 3.09 -9.88 -0.56
C TYR A 124 2.95 -10.74 -1.81
N TYR A 125 1.86 -11.49 -1.91
CA TYR A 125 1.58 -12.33 -3.07
C TYR A 125 1.37 -11.53 -4.36
N LYS A 126 0.45 -10.57 -4.34
CA LYS A 126 0.03 -9.82 -5.54
C LYS A 126 1.02 -8.75 -5.97
N ASN A 127 1.58 -8.03 -5.02
CA ASN A 127 2.25 -6.77 -5.29
C ASN A 127 3.77 -6.88 -5.23
N TYR A 128 4.29 -7.67 -4.31
CA TYR A 128 5.74 -7.89 -4.21
C TYR A 128 6.22 -9.15 -4.94
N GLY A 129 5.31 -10.02 -5.40
CA GLY A 129 5.68 -11.26 -6.05
C GLY A 129 6.23 -12.34 -5.11
N HIS A 130 6.22 -12.11 -3.80
CA HIS A 130 6.67 -13.04 -2.76
C HIS A 130 5.62 -14.13 -2.50
N ARG A 131 5.34 -14.92 -3.53
CA ARG A 131 4.21 -15.87 -3.52
C ARG A 131 4.41 -17.03 -2.56
N ALA A 132 5.63 -17.58 -2.49
CA ALA A 132 5.96 -18.70 -1.60
C ALA A 132 5.85 -18.27 -0.14
N ASP A 133 6.53 -17.18 0.23
CA ASP A 133 6.53 -16.64 1.59
C ASP A 133 5.11 -16.29 2.06
N ALA A 134 4.32 -15.67 1.16
CA ALA A 134 2.95 -15.27 1.46
C ALA A 134 2.05 -16.47 1.79
N ARG A 135 2.22 -17.59 1.07
CA ARG A 135 1.50 -18.84 1.34
C ARG A 135 1.96 -19.50 2.63
N GLU A 136 3.26 -19.52 2.87
CA GLU A 136 3.84 -20.04 4.11
C GLU A 136 3.30 -19.31 5.34
N TYR A 137 3.34 -17.97 5.31
CA TYR A 137 2.81 -17.15 6.40
C TYR A 137 1.30 -17.34 6.60
N TYR A 138 0.54 -17.50 5.52
CA TYR A 138 -0.89 -17.77 5.63
C TYR A 138 -1.18 -19.15 6.19
N ALA A 139 -0.43 -20.18 5.79
CA ALA A 139 -0.56 -21.54 6.30
C ALA A 139 -0.19 -21.65 7.79
N ALA A 140 0.70 -20.78 8.28
CA ALA A 140 1.08 -20.69 9.69
C ALA A 140 0.00 -20.07 10.59
N LEU A 141 -1.03 -19.43 10.02
CA LEU A 141 -2.14 -18.90 10.82
C LEU A 141 -2.97 -20.04 11.43
N PRO A 142 -3.39 -19.90 12.71
CA PRO A 142 -4.36 -20.80 13.31
C PRO A 142 -5.64 -20.92 12.46
N ALA A 143 -6.22 -22.11 12.39
CA ALA A 143 -7.38 -22.39 11.54
C ALA A 143 -8.61 -21.54 11.89
N ASP A 144 -8.77 -21.19 13.15
CA ASP A 144 -9.82 -20.32 13.67
C ASP A 144 -9.57 -18.83 13.45
N ARG A 145 -8.36 -18.45 12.99
CA ARG A 145 -7.97 -17.06 12.71
C ARG A 145 -7.70 -16.75 11.25
N ASN A 146 -7.70 -17.76 10.38
CA ASN A 146 -7.54 -17.54 8.95
C ASN A 146 -8.85 -17.10 8.28
N ALA A 147 -8.85 -16.85 6.98
CA ALA A 147 -10.02 -16.33 6.27
C ALA A 147 -11.21 -17.32 6.20
N ARG A 148 -11.04 -18.62 6.49
CA ARG A 148 -12.14 -19.59 6.58
C ARG A 148 -13.08 -19.30 7.76
N ALA A 149 -12.57 -18.74 8.85
CA ALA A 149 -13.37 -18.34 10.00
C ALA A 149 -14.26 -17.11 9.73
N CYS A 150 -14.13 -16.45 8.59
CA CYS A 150 -14.90 -15.26 8.25
C CYS A 150 -16.36 -15.60 7.93
N SER A 151 -17.29 -15.13 8.77
CA SER A 151 -18.75 -15.27 8.56
C SER A 151 -19.33 -14.27 7.56
N ARG A 152 -18.51 -13.41 6.95
CA ARG A 152 -18.91 -12.35 5.99
C ARG A 152 -19.92 -11.34 6.57
N CYS A 153 -19.88 -11.09 7.86
CA CYS A 153 -20.84 -10.20 8.54
C CYS A 153 -20.68 -8.69 8.24
N GLY A 154 -19.58 -8.27 7.56
CA GLY A 154 -19.35 -6.89 7.17
C GLY A 154 -18.92 -5.91 8.28
N LYS A 155 -18.86 -6.33 9.55
CA LYS A 155 -18.52 -5.44 10.67
C LYS A 155 -17.12 -4.80 10.52
N CYS A 156 -16.17 -5.53 9.95
CA CYS A 156 -14.82 -5.02 9.66
C CYS A 156 -14.81 -3.94 8.58
N GLU A 157 -15.72 -3.99 7.63
CA GLU A 157 -15.88 -2.95 6.59
C GLU A 157 -16.48 -1.67 7.16
N GLN A 158 -17.49 -1.80 8.03
CA GLN A 158 -18.09 -0.66 8.74
C GLN A 158 -17.06 0.04 9.66
N ALA A 159 -16.16 -0.73 10.29
CA ALA A 159 -15.12 -0.20 11.14
C ALA A 159 -13.88 0.30 10.39
N CYS A 160 -13.78 0.06 9.08
CA CYS A 160 -12.60 0.43 8.30
C CYS A 160 -12.59 1.95 8.00
N PRO A 161 -11.63 2.74 8.54
CA PRO A 161 -11.58 4.18 8.30
C PRO A 161 -11.24 4.53 6.83
N ASN A 162 -10.79 3.53 6.05
CA ASN A 162 -10.42 3.71 4.64
C ASN A 162 -11.47 3.16 3.67
N GLY A 163 -12.63 2.67 4.15
CA GLY A 163 -13.69 2.14 3.29
C GLY A 163 -13.30 0.92 2.45
N LEU A 164 -12.38 0.10 2.97
CA LEU A 164 -11.88 -1.08 2.25
C LEU A 164 -12.95 -2.18 2.24
N ALA A 165 -13.18 -2.82 1.09
CA ALA A 165 -14.02 -4.01 0.93
C ALA A 165 -13.30 -5.24 1.53
N VAL A 166 -13.25 -5.30 2.86
CA VAL A 166 -12.44 -6.26 3.62
C VAL A 166 -12.87 -7.70 3.35
N VAL A 167 -14.18 -7.95 3.32
CA VAL A 167 -14.74 -9.30 3.13
C VAL A 167 -14.37 -9.88 1.78
N GLU A 168 -14.48 -9.08 0.73
CA GLU A 168 -14.07 -9.48 -0.61
C GLU A 168 -12.58 -9.79 -0.68
N LYS A 169 -11.77 -8.92 -0.10
CA LYS A 169 -10.30 -9.08 -0.09
C LYS A 169 -9.83 -10.26 0.76
N LEU A 170 -10.52 -10.60 1.85
CA LEU A 170 -10.25 -11.82 2.60
C LEU A 170 -10.57 -13.07 1.78
N ARG A 171 -11.66 -13.07 1.01
CA ARG A 171 -12.03 -14.17 0.12
C ARG A 171 -10.98 -14.34 -0.99
N GLU A 172 -10.59 -13.25 -1.64
CA GLU A 172 -9.53 -13.26 -2.65
C GLU A 172 -8.21 -13.77 -2.05
N ALA A 173 -7.81 -13.25 -0.89
CA ALA A 173 -6.61 -13.69 -0.21
C ALA A 173 -6.62 -15.20 0.07
N HIS A 174 -7.75 -15.74 0.55
CA HIS A 174 -7.89 -17.16 0.79
C HIS A 174 -7.68 -17.98 -0.49
N SER A 175 -8.28 -17.57 -1.62
CA SER A 175 -8.15 -18.30 -2.89
C SER A 175 -6.73 -18.25 -3.48
N LEU A 176 -5.95 -17.22 -3.17
CA LEU A 176 -4.57 -17.04 -3.66
C LEU A 176 -3.52 -17.76 -2.79
N LEU A 177 -3.80 -17.85 -1.48
CA LEU A 177 -2.82 -18.24 -0.48
C LEU A 177 -2.94 -19.70 0.00
N VAL A 178 -4.00 -20.38 -0.40
CA VAL A 178 -4.17 -21.82 -0.19
C VAL A 178 -3.49 -22.66 -1.26
#